data_7388eb844142f9eb3d7a0ba2755ff124
#
_entry.id   7388eb844142f9eb3d7a0ba2755ff124
#
_cell.length_a   1.000
_cell.length_b   1.000
_cell.length_c   1.000
_cell.angle_alpha   90.00
_cell.angle_beta   90.00
_cell.angle_gamma   90.00
#
_symmetry.space_group_name_H-M   'P 1'
#
loop_
_entity.id
_entity.type
_entity.pdbx_description
1 polymer ?
#
loop_
_entity_poly.entity_id
_entity_poly.type
_entity_poly.pdbx_seq_one_letter_code
_entity_poly.pdbx_strand_id
1 'polypeptide(L)'
;MKAYEIGTQEGLSSLRMSERPDPVAGPGQVLLRVRMVCLNHRDLLALSGSYGPRRPETRIPVSDGVGEVLALGAGVQGFQPGDRAIAPHFAAWTSGDWSPAQLGQDLGISQDGWLAEKIVVPAAALVRLPDELSDEQAVALPAAGLTAWQALVHLGGIKAGDLVLTLGTGGVSILALQLAKMCGARVAITSSSDDKLAQMRALGADITINYRTQPDWAAALLQASGGAGADIVVETGGLGTLGMSIAAAASMGRVVLIGALSSAGAPGLNNLSGIVVKNLKLMGVTSGSRAMLAELVRAAAAGGLKSVIDRSFSF
;
A
#
# COMPACT_ATOMS: atom_id res chain seq x y z
N MET A 1 -12.46 -10.06 -24.26
CA MET A 1 -12.62 -9.79 -22.82
C MET A 1 -13.11 -8.38 -22.57
N LYS A 2 -13.86 -8.16 -21.50
CA LYS A 2 -14.21 -6.81 -21.04
C LYS A 2 -13.06 -6.23 -20.23
N ALA A 3 -12.82 -4.92 -20.38
CA ALA A 3 -11.85 -4.17 -19.63
C ALA A 3 -12.33 -2.72 -19.43
N TYR A 4 -11.89 -2.07 -18.38
CA TYR A 4 -12.02 -0.63 -18.24
C TYR A 4 -10.76 0.05 -18.77
N GLU A 5 -10.94 1.17 -19.45
CA GLU A 5 -9.86 2.01 -19.98
C GLU A 5 -9.88 3.37 -19.32
N ILE A 6 -8.69 3.93 -19.09
CA ILE A 6 -8.50 5.18 -18.35
C ILE A 6 -9.09 6.42 -19.05
N GLY A 7 -9.22 6.38 -20.39
CA GLY A 7 -9.76 7.47 -21.19
C GLY A 7 -8.89 8.74 -21.17
N THR A 8 -9.54 9.89 -21.27
CA THR A 8 -8.87 11.22 -21.37
C THR A 8 -8.17 11.68 -20.09
N GLN A 9 -8.27 10.94 -18.99
CA GLN A 9 -7.68 11.25 -17.69
C GLN A 9 -8.13 12.60 -17.12
N GLU A 10 -9.41 12.87 -17.22
CA GLU A 10 -10.08 14.08 -16.69
C GLU A 10 -10.94 13.74 -15.46
N GLY A 11 -10.63 12.64 -14.79
CA GLY A 11 -11.33 12.15 -13.61
C GLY A 11 -12.15 10.90 -13.90
N LEU A 12 -13.03 10.53 -12.95
CA LEU A 12 -13.83 9.29 -13.03
C LEU A 12 -14.73 9.21 -14.26
N SER A 13 -15.19 10.34 -14.77
CA SER A 13 -16.05 10.40 -15.97
C SER A 13 -15.34 9.97 -17.25
N SER A 14 -14.00 9.94 -17.27
CA SER A 14 -13.23 9.46 -18.42
C SER A 14 -13.06 7.94 -18.45
N LEU A 15 -13.34 7.23 -17.33
CA LEU A 15 -13.28 5.78 -17.26
C LEU A 15 -14.38 5.16 -18.12
N ARG A 16 -14.03 4.27 -19.02
CA ARG A 16 -14.98 3.62 -19.95
C ARG A 16 -14.75 2.13 -20.03
N MET A 17 -15.82 1.36 -20.13
CA MET A 17 -15.74 -0.07 -20.42
C MET A 17 -15.54 -0.28 -21.94
N SER A 18 -14.67 -1.19 -22.30
CA SER A 18 -14.39 -1.58 -23.67
C SER A 18 -14.34 -3.10 -23.82
N GLU A 19 -14.55 -3.59 -25.04
CA GLU A 19 -14.26 -4.97 -25.41
C GLU A 19 -12.90 -5.04 -26.10
N ARG A 20 -12.06 -5.97 -25.67
CA ARG A 20 -10.71 -6.19 -26.19
C ARG A 20 -10.52 -7.65 -26.56
N PRO A 21 -9.61 -7.96 -27.49
CA PRO A 21 -9.17 -9.34 -27.69
C PRO A 21 -8.67 -9.94 -26.38
N ASP A 22 -8.87 -11.24 -26.19
CA ASP A 22 -8.27 -11.96 -25.08
C ASP A 22 -6.74 -11.90 -25.18
N PRO A 23 -6.03 -11.53 -24.12
CA PRO A 23 -4.59 -11.53 -24.14
C PRO A 23 -4.02 -12.95 -24.13
N VAL A 24 -2.84 -13.11 -24.71
CA VAL A 24 -2.12 -14.39 -24.79
C VAL A 24 -0.80 -14.26 -24.07
N ALA A 25 -0.48 -15.23 -23.21
CA ALA A 25 0.79 -15.26 -22.50
C ALA A 25 1.95 -15.54 -23.46
N GLY A 26 2.86 -14.60 -23.60
CA GLY A 26 4.13 -14.79 -24.30
C GLY A 26 5.16 -15.55 -23.43
N PRO A 27 6.38 -15.80 -23.97
CA PRO A 27 7.44 -16.45 -23.19
C PRO A 27 7.71 -15.75 -21.87
N GLY A 28 7.81 -16.50 -20.77
CA GLY A 28 8.04 -15.98 -19.43
C GLY A 28 6.83 -15.28 -18.78
N GLN A 29 5.65 -15.29 -19.41
CA GLN A 29 4.45 -14.63 -18.93
C GLN A 29 3.38 -15.65 -18.50
N VAL A 30 2.46 -15.20 -17.65
CA VAL A 30 1.30 -15.97 -17.17
C VAL A 30 0.03 -15.21 -17.52
N LEU A 31 -0.93 -15.90 -18.12
CA LEU A 31 -2.30 -15.41 -18.31
C LEU A 31 -3.11 -15.72 -17.06
N LEU A 32 -3.72 -14.69 -16.48
CA LEU A 32 -4.56 -14.80 -15.28
C LEU A 32 -5.99 -14.38 -15.60
N ARG A 33 -6.97 -15.10 -15.05
CA ARG A 33 -8.34 -14.63 -14.88
C ARG A 33 -8.38 -13.77 -13.64
N VAL A 34 -8.82 -12.52 -13.74
CA VAL A 34 -8.96 -11.63 -12.59
C VAL A 34 -10.15 -12.09 -11.74
N ARG A 35 -9.91 -12.27 -10.46
CA ARG A 35 -10.90 -12.69 -9.47
C ARG A 35 -11.40 -11.53 -8.61
N MET A 36 -10.47 -10.64 -8.25
CA MET A 36 -10.75 -9.47 -7.42
C MET A 36 -9.73 -8.39 -7.70
N VAL A 37 -10.12 -7.13 -7.58
CA VAL A 37 -9.24 -5.96 -7.67
C VAL A 37 -9.41 -5.08 -6.43
N CYS A 38 -8.36 -4.35 -6.06
CA CYS A 38 -8.40 -3.37 -4.98
C CYS A 38 -8.08 -1.97 -5.51
N LEU A 39 -8.98 -1.02 -5.24
CA LEU A 39 -8.81 0.36 -5.64
C LEU A 39 -7.90 1.10 -4.65
N ASN A 40 -6.95 1.85 -5.16
CA ASN A 40 -6.00 2.65 -4.40
C ASN A 40 -6.13 4.14 -4.73
N HIS A 41 -5.66 5.00 -3.83
CA HIS A 41 -5.64 6.45 -4.08
C HIS A 41 -4.86 6.81 -5.35
N ARG A 42 -3.78 6.10 -5.66
CA ARG A 42 -2.99 6.30 -6.88
C ARG A 42 -3.80 6.10 -8.17
N ASP A 43 -4.80 5.24 -8.15
CA ASP A 43 -5.65 5.01 -9.33
C ASP A 43 -6.50 6.24 -9.64
N LEU A 44 -6.99 6.95 -8.60
CA LEU A 44 -7.68 8.24 -8.77
C LEU A 44 -6.75 9.32 -9.33
N LEU A 45 -5.50 9.37 -8.87
CA LEU A 45 -4.49 10.30 -9.39
C LEU A 45 -4.16 9.99 -10.86
N ALA A 46 -4.11 8.72 -11.23
CA ALA A 46 -3.91 8.31 -12.62
C ALA A 46 -5.10 8.73 -13.50
N LEU A 47 -6.33 8.49 -13.04
CA LEU A 47 -7.56 8.89 -13.74
C LEU A 47 -7.70 10.40 -13.89
N SER A 48 -7.15 11.21 -12.97
CA SER A 48 -7.15 12.68 -13.06
C SER A 48 -5.94 13.26 -13.82
N GLY A 49 -5.06 12.40 -14.37
CA GLY A 49 -3.83 12.85 -15.04
C GLY A 49 -2.79 13.47 -14.09
N SER A 50 -2.95 13.31 -12.77
CA SER A 50 -2.07 13.90 -11.75
C SER A 50 -0.95 12.97 -11.30
N TYR A 51 -0.83 11.76 -11.89
CA TYR A 51 0.18 10.75 -11.52
C TYR A 51 1.27 10.63 -12.60
N GLY A 52 2.09 11.65 -12.73
CA GLY A 52 3.15 11.71 -13.73
C GLY A 52 2.65 11.99 -15.17
N PRO A 53 3.38 11.59 -16.23
CA PRO A 53 2.98 11.84 -17.61
C PRO A 53 1.64 11.20 -17.96
N ARG A 54 0.89 11.77 -18.88
CA ARG A 54 -0.35 11.17 -19.40
C ARG A 54 -0.10 9.80 -20.03
N ARG A 55 -1.03 8.89 -19.85
CA ARG A 55 -1.00 7.51 -20.38
C ARG A 55 -1.82 7.42 -21.66
N PRO A 56 -1.62 6.37 -22.49
CA PRO A 56 -2.55 6.06 -23.56
C PRO A 56 -3.99 5.91 -23.01
N GLU A 57 -4.97 6.47 -23.69
CA GLU A 57 -6.37 6.42 -23.25
C GLU A 57 -6.91 4.99 -23.11
N THR A 58 -6.31 4.05 -23.85
CA THR A 58 -6.63 2.63 -23.79
C THR A 58 -5.96 1.89 -22.65
N ARG A 59 -5.20 2.57 -21.78
CA ARG A 59 -4.56 1.93 -20.63
C ARG A 59 -5.60 1.33 -19.69
N ILE A 60 -5.45 0.05 -19.31
CA ILE A 60 -6.26 -0.60 -18.27
C ILE A 60 -5.71 -0.14 -16.91
N PRO A 61 -6.50 0.54 -16.07
CA PRO A 61 -6.04 1.01 -14.77
C PRO A 61 -6.07 -0.09 -13.71
N VAL A 62 -5.78 0.31 -12.46
CA VAL A 62 -5.75 -0.46 -11.22
C VAL A 62 -4.53 -1.36 -11.10
N SER A 63 -3.74 -1.07 -10.06
CA SER A 63 -2.46 -1.74 -9.81
C SER A 63 -2.59 -3.08 -9.08
N ASP A 64 -3.69 -3.30 -8.35
CA ASP A 64 -3.82 -4.41 -7.42
C ASP A 64 -4.93 -5.37 -7.83
N GLY A 65 -4.59 -6.65 -7.88
CA GLY A 65 -5.57 -7.70 -8.12
C GLY A 65 -5.08 -9.07 -7.68
N VAL A 66 -6.04 -9.95 -7.50
CA VAL A 66 -5.84 -11.41 -7.37
C VAL A 66 -6.29 -12.05 -8.67
N GLY A 67 -5.44 -12.91 -9.23
CA GLY A 67 -5.76 -13.67 -10.43
C GLY A 67 -5.58 -15.16 -10.23
N GLU A 68 -6.33 -15.93 -11.03
CA GLU A 68 -6.19 -17.38 -11.16
C GLU A 68 -5.49 -17.70 -12.47
N VAL A 69 -4.46 -18.50 -12.42
CA VAL A 69 -3.66 -18.91 -13.58
C VAL A 69 -4.53 -19.69 -14.56
N LEU A 70 -4.63 -19.20 -15.79
CA LEU A 70 -5.31 -19.87 -16.91
C LEU A 70 -4.34 -20.59 -17.83
N ALA A 71 -3.22 -19.93 -18.15
CA ALA A 71 -2.23 -20.47 -19.09
C ALA A 71 -0.83 -19.91 -18.77
N LEU A 72 0.18 -20.68 -19.15
CA LEU A 72 1.59 -20.38 -18.97
C LEU A 72 2.25 -20.18 -20.33
N GLY A 73 3.00 -19.11 -20.48
CA GLY A 73 3.89 -18.93 -21.63
C GLY A 73 5.12 -19.85 -21.57
N ALA A 74 5.80 -19.97 -22.68
CA ALA A 74 6.99 -20.81 -22.76
C ALA A 74 8.04 -20.43 -21.70
N GLY A 75 8.67 -21.43 -21.07
CA GLY A 75 9.72 -21.27 -20.06
C GLY A 75 9.23 -20.91 -18.65
N VAL A 76 7.94 -20.71 -18.42
CA VAL A 76 7.40 -20.46 -17.07
C VAL A 76 7.47 -21.73 -16.22
N GLN A 77 7.99 -21.59 -15.02
CA GLN A 77 8.07 -22.65 -14.00
C GLN A 77 7.49 -22.16 -12.67
N GLY A 78 7.08 -23.09 -11.80
CA GLY A 78 6.59 -22.78 -10.45
C GLY A 78 5.13 -22.36 -10.35
N PHE A 79 4.40 -22.36 -11.47
CA PHE A 79 2.96 -22.14 -11.54
C PHE A 79 2.27 -23.25 -12.34
N GLN A 80 0.99 -23.45 -12.05
CA GLN A 80 0.10 -24.33 -12.81
C GLN A 80 -1.29 -23.70 -12.95
N PRO A 81 -2.09 -24.08 -13.95
CA PRO A 81 -3.48 -23.64 -14.05
C PRO A 81 -4.25 -23.91 -12.78
N GLY A 82 -5.05 -22.93 -12.33
CA GLY A 82 -5.77 -22.96 -11.06
C GLY A 82 -5.02 -22.33 -9.87
N ASP A 83 -3.70 -22.12 -9.94
CA ASP A 83 -2.99 -21.38 -8.88
C ASP A 83 -3.53 -19.97 -8.77
N ARG A 84 -3.65 -19.44 -7.54
CA ARG A 84 -3.96 -18.03 -7.29
C ARG A 84 -2.68 -17.24 -7.11
N ALA A 85 -2.63 -16.04 -7.68
CA ALA A 85 -1.43 -15.20 -7.60
C ALA A 85 -1.76 -13.71 -7.55
N ILE A 86 -0.81 -12.95 -6.99
CA ILE A 86 -0.76 -11.48 -6.95
C ILE A 86 0.60 -11.01 -7.45
N ALA A 87 0.72 -9.74 -7.80
CA ALA A 87 1.98 -9.12 -8.19
C ALA A 87 2.13 -7.74 -7.57
N PRO A 88 3.36 -7.29 -7.19
CA PRO A 88 3.58 -5.91 -6.83
C PRO A 88 3.29 -5.02 -8.04
N HIS A 89 2.88 -3.79 -7.83
CA HIS A 89 2.61 -2.92 -8.96
C HIS A 89 3.87 -2.59 -9.77
N PHE A 90 5.08 -2.55 -9.19
CA PHE A 90 6.33 -2.50 -9.94
C PHE A 90 6.76 -3.91 -10.35
N ALA A 91 6.18 -4.42 -11.43
CA ALA A 91 6.33 -5.81 -11.86
C ALA A 91 7.80 -6.21 -12.19
N ALA A 92 8.64 -5.25 -12.56
CA ALA A 92 10.06 -5.49 -12.83
C ALA A 92 10.96 -5.49 -11.58
N TRP A 93 10.45 -5.00 -10.43
CA TRP A 93 11.23 -4.99 -9.19
C TRP A 93 11.12 -6.32 -8.46
N THR A 94 11.93 -7.27 -8.86
CA THR A 94 11.88 -8.63 -8.30
C THR A 94 12.53 -8.73 -6.91
N SER A 95 13.63 -8.00 -6.66
CA SER A 95 14.34 -7.99 -5.38
C SER A 95 15.38 -6.88 -5.32
N GLY A 96 16.07 -6.73 -4.17
CA GLY A 96 17.11 -5.74 -3.95
C GLY A 96 16.57 -4.33 -3.71
N ASP A 97 17.48 -3.36 -3.76
CA ASP A 97 17.18 -1.97 -3.48
C ASP A 97 16.37 -1.32 -4.60
N TRP A 98 15.65 -0.26 -4.24
CA TRP A 98 14.93 0.57 -5.20
C TRP A 98 15.88 1.23 -6.20
N SER A 99 15.48 1.21 -7.46
CA SER A 99 16.19 1.92 -8.54
C SER A 99 15.19 2.65 -9.43
N PRO A 100 15.49 3.83 -9.94
CA PRO A 100 14.68 4.53 -10.94
C PRO A 100 14.37 3.71 -12.20
N ALA A 101 15.14 2.67 -12.49
CA ALA A 101 14.86 1.74 -13.60
C ALA A 101 13.53 0.98 -13.44
N GLN A 102 12.95 0.95 -12.24
CA GLN A 102 11.64 0.36 -11.99
C GLN A 102 10.47 1.27 -12.43
N LEU A 103 10.73 2.57 -12.60
CA LEU A 103 9.74 3.51 -13.12
C LEU A 103 9.42 3.13 -14.57
N GLY A 104 8.14 3.25 -14.95
CA GLY A 104 7.68 2.85 -16.28
C GLY A 104 7.33 1.36 -16.43
N GLN A 105 7.44 0.57 -15.37
CA GLN A 105 7.09 -0.85 -15.32
C GLN A 105 5.95 -1.14 -14.34
N ASP A 106 5.16 -0.14 -13.98
CA ASP A 106 4.10 -0.25 -12.99
C ASP A 106 2.75 -0.61 -13.62
N LEU A 107 2.13 -1.65 -13.08
CA LEU A 107 0.81 -2.15 -13.47
C LEU A 107 -0.27 -1.09 -13.18
N GLY A 108 -1.22 -0.97 -14.10
CA GLY A 108 -2.31 0.00 -14.00
C GLY A 108 -1.92 1.44 -14.37
N ILE A 109 -0.65 1.72 -14.60
CA ILE A 109 -0.10 3.03 -14.94
C ILE A 109 0.70 2.95 -16.25
N SER A 110 1.92 2.40 -16.21
CA SER A 110 2.79 2.29 -17.39
C SER A 110 2.50 1.03 -18.20
N GLN A 111 2.04 0.00 -17.54
CA GLN A 111 1.57 -1.26 -18.12
C GLN A 111 0.07 -1.41 -17.85
N ASP A 112 -0.61 -2.27 -18.62
CA ASP A 112 -2.02 -2.59 -18.35
C ASP A 112 -2.17 -3.21 -16.96
N GLY A 113 -3.23 -2.79 -16.26
CA GLY A 113 -3.53 -3.18 -14.90
C GLY A 113 -4.61 -4.25 -14.78
N TRP A 114 -5.19 -4.32 -13.60
CA TRP A 114 -6.06 -5.41 -13.20
C TRP A 114 -7.56 -5.17 -13.46
N LEU A 115 -7.99 -3.97 -13.89
CA LEU A 115 -9.42 -3.69 -14.08
C LEU A 115 -9.92 -4.24 -15.44
N ALA A 116 -9.81 -5.57 -15.59
CA ALA A 116 -10.21 -6.36 -16.75
C ALA A 116 -10.57 -7.78 -16.33
N GLU A 117 -11.23 -8.55 -17.20
CA GLU A 117 -11.53 -9.96 -16.93
C GLU A 117 -10.27 -10.84 -16.92
N LYS A 118 -9.25 -10.46 -17.68
CA LYS A 118 -7.97 -11.19 -17.80
C LYS A 118 -6.80 -10.22 -17.86
N ILE A 119 -5.64 -10.66 -17.36
CA ILE A 119 -4.38 -9.92 -17.43
C ILE A 119 -3.24 -10.87 -17.75
N VAL A 120 -2.22 -10.38 -18.43
CA VAL A 120 -0.94 -11.07 -18.60
C VAL A 120 0.12 -10.38 -17.77
N VAL A 121 0.82 -11.14 -16.92
CA VAL A 121 1.84 -10.65 -16.00
C VAL A 121 3.12 -11.47 -16.16
N PRO A 122 4.33 -10.87 -16.12
CA PRO A 122 5.57 -11.63 -16.07
C PRO A 122 5.57 -12.62 -14.88
N ALA A 123 5.90 -13.87 -15.13
CA ALA A 123 5.96 -14.90 -14.08
C ALA A 123 6.91 -14.50 -12.92
N ALA A 124 8.00 -13.80 -13.26
CA ALA A 124 8.98 -13.29 -12.30
C ALA A 124 8.41 -12.25 -11.31
N ALA A 125 7.29 -11.59 -11.64
CA ALA A 125 6.61 -10.64 -10.78
C ALA A 125 5.62 -11.33 -9.83
N LEU A 126 5.13 -12.52 -10.17
CA LEU A 126 4.05 -13.17 -9.46
C LEU A 126 4.50 -13.78 -8.13
N VAL A 127 3.61 -13.71 -7.15
CA VAL A 127 3.68 -14.43 -5.88
C VAL A 127 2.44 -15.31 -5.81
N ARG A 128 2.65 -16.63 -5.69
CA ARG A 128 1.55 -17.58 -5.48
C ARG A 128 0.94 -17.39 -4.12
N LEU A 129 -0.38 -17.38 -4.04
CA LEU A 129 -1.12 -17.31 -2.79
C LEU A 129 -1.29 -18.72 -2.20
N PRO A 130 -1.07 -18.89 -0.90
CA PRO A 130 -1.43 -20.11 -0.20
C PRO A 130 -2.95 -20.19 -0.02
N ASP A 131 -3.47 -21.42 0.21
CA ASP A 131 -4.92 -21.66 0.31
C ASP A 131 -5.53 -21.00 1.56
N GLU A 132 -4.73 -20.79 2.59
CA GLU A 132 -5.12 -20.16 3.86
C GLU A 132 -5.47 -18.67 3.73
N LEU A 133 -5.03 -18.00 2.66
CA LEU A 133 -5.40 -16.61 2.38
C LEU A 133 -6.55 -16.54 1.40
N SER A 134 -7.65 -15.90 1.79
CA SER A 134 -8.74 -15.58 0.87
C SER A 134 -8.34 -14.47 -0.12
N ASP A 135 -9.12 -14.32 -1.21
CA ASP A 135 -8.90 -13.26 -2.18
C ASP A 135 -9.05 -11.87 -1.53
N GLU A 136 -10.02 -11.71 -0.61
CA GLU A 136 -10.25 -10.46 0.14
C GLU A 136 -9.08 -10.10 1.06
N GLN A 137 -8.39 -11.09 1.63
CA GLN A 137 -7.19 -10.85 2.45
C GLN A 137 -5.99 -10.47 1.59
N ALA A 138 -5.89 -11.05 0.39
CA ALA A 138 -4.73 -10.92 -0.47
C ALA A 138 -4.78 -9.68 -1.37
N VAL A 139 -5.97 -9.23 -1.79
CA VAL A 139 -6.11 -8.21 -2.84
C VAL A 139 -5.53 -6.85 -2.51
N ALA A 140 -5.45 -6.48 -1.22
CA ALA A 140 -4.87 -5.21 -0.78
C ALA A 140 -3.36 -5.31 -0.44
N LEU A 141 -2.77 -6.50 -0.54
CA LEU A 141 -1.35 -6.70 -0.21
C LEU A 141 -0.39 -6.05 -1.21
N PRO A 142 -0.64 -6.03 -2.55
CA PRO A 142 0.35 -5.57 -3.52
C PRO A 142 0.78 -4.11 -3.39
N ALA A 143 -0.14 -3.18 -3.13
CA ALA A 143 0.23 -1.77 -2.92
C ALA A 143 0.19 -1.39 -1.44
N ALA A 144 -0.99 -1.36 -0.82
CA ALA A 144 -1.13 -0.85 0.54
C ALA A 144 -0.40 -1.72 1.58
N GLY A 145 -0.54 -3.05 1.47
CA GLY A 145 0.15 -3.99 2.37
C GLY A 145 1.65 -3.97 2.21
N LEU A 146 2.13 -4.01 0.98
CA LEU A 146 3.56 -4.01 0.67
C LEU A 146 4.24 -2.70 1.08
N THR A 147 3.56 -1.57 0.89
CA THR A 147 4.02 -0.28 1.38
C THR A 147 4.14 -0.27 2.91
N ALA A 148 3.13 -0.78 3.62
CA ALA A 148 3.17 -0.89 5.08
C ALA A 148 4.27 -1.86 5.54
N TRP A 149 4.45 -3.00 4.84
CA TRP A 149 5.51 -3.98 5.13
C TRP A 149 6.90 -3.38 4.98
N GLN A 150 7.16 -2.70 3.85
CA GLN A 150 8.45 -2.04 3.64
C GLN A 150 8.69 -0.95 4.68
N ALA A 151 7.67 -0.15 5.00
CA ALA A 151 7.77 0.91 6.01
C ALA A 151 8.08 0.38 7.40
N LEU A 152 7.48 -0.72 7.80
CA LEU A 152 7.63 -1.27 9.15
C LEU A 152 8.88 -2.17 9.26
N VAL A 153 9.06 -3.10 8.31
CA VAL A 153 10.05 -4.17 8.43
C VAL A 153 11.39 -3.75 7.84
N HIS A 154 11.42 -3.39 6.56
CA HIS A 154 12.68 -3.13 5.85
C HIS A 154 13.31 -1.78 6.20
N LEU A 155 12.51 -0.71 6.26
CA LEU A 155 12.98 0.63 6.61
C LEU A 155 12.87 0.92 8.10
N GLY A 156 11.74 0.56 8.70
CA GLY A 156 11.46 0.80 10.11
C GLY A 156 12.24 -0.14 11.04
N GLY A 157 12.57 -1.35 10.61
CA GLY A 157 13.20 -2.34 11.47
C GLY A 157 12.41 -2.60 12.75
N ILE A 158 11.10 -2.79 12.61
CA ILE A 158 10.15 -2.94 13.72
C ILE A 158 10.57 -4.05 14.68
N LYS A 159 10.37 -3.81 15.97
CA LYS A 159 10.66 -4.76 17.04
C LYS A 159 9.43 -4.92 17.95
N ALA A 160 9.34 -6.05 18.61
CA ALA A 160 8.34 -6.25 19.67
C ALA A 160 8.54 -5.19 20.77
N GLY A 161 7.43 -4.56 21.17
CA GLY A 161 7.42 -3.46 22.14
C GLY A 161 7.55 -2.06 21.55
N ASP A 162 7.98 -1.88 20.28
CA ASP A 162 7.97 -0.57 19.61
C ASP A 162 6.55 0.03 19.64
N LEU A 163 6.46 1.36 19.66
CA LEU A 163 5.24 2.10 19.41
C LEU A 163 5.23 2.59 17.96
N VAL A 164 4.28 2.11 17.18
CA VAL A 164 4.06 2.53 15.80
C VAL A 164 2.92 3.55 15.75
N LEU A 165 3.15 4.71 15.14
CA LEU A 165 2.11 5.69 14.84
C LEU A 165 1.70 5.56 13.36
N THR A 166 0.39 5.42 13.09
CA THR A 166 -0.16 5.50 11.74
C THR A 166 -1.14 6.67 11.63
N LEU A 167 -1.16 7.34 10.49
CA LEU A 167 -2.00 8.51 10.26
C LEU A 167 -3.22 8.16 9.41
N GLY A 168 -4.39 8.52 9.93
CA GLY A 168 -5.67 8.21 9.28
C GLY A 168 -6.03 6.72 9.31
N THR A 169 -7.16 6.38 8.70
CA THR A 169 -7.74 5.03 8.65
C THR A 169 -7.92 4.56 7.20
N GLY A 170 -6.93 4.87 6.35
CA GLY A 170 -6.85 4.37 4.97
C GLY A 170 -6.18 2.99 4.90
N GLY A 171 -6.14 2.41 3.70
CA GLY A 171 -5.63 1.04 3.48
C GLY A 171 -4.24 0.79 4.05
N VAL A 172 -3.26 1.69 3.78
CA VAL A 172 -1.90 1.56 4.33
C VAL A 172 -1.91 1.57 5.85
N SER A 173 -2.64 2.50 6.48
CA SER A 173 -2.67 2.65 7.94
C SER A 173 -3.32 1.46 8.65
N ILE A 174 -4.41 0.91 8.08
CA ILE A 174 -5.09 -0.28 8.61
C ILE A 174 -4.20 -1.52 8.49
N LEU A 175 -3.52 -1.69 7.35
CA LEU A 175 -2.59 -2.81 7.17
C LEU A 175 -1.34 -2.63 8.03
N ALA A 176 -0.80 -1.41 8.16
CA ALA A 176 0.30 -1.12 9.08
C ALA A 176 -0.06 -1.43 10.54
N LEU A 177 -1.29 -1.09 10.99
CA LEU A 177 -1.77 -1.45 12.32
C LEU A 177 -1.72 -2.97 12.53
N GLN A 178 -2.34 -3.75 11.63
CA GLN A 178 -2.40 -5.19 11.79
C GLN A 178 -1.01 -5.83 11.71
N LEU A 179 -0.17 -5.43 10.75
CA LEU A 179 1.19 -5.93 10.60
C LEU A 179 2.08 -5.58 11.82
N ALA A 180 1.95 -4.36 12.37
CA ALA A 180 2.66 -3.98 13.57
C ALA A 180 2.24 -4.82 14.79
N LYS A 181 0.93 -5.08 14.94
CA LYS A 181 0.43 -5.98 16.00
C LYS A 181 0.97 -7.40 15.84
N MET A 182 1.04 -7.93 14.62
CA MET A 182 1.63 -9.23 14.33
C MET A 182 3.12 -9.30 14.70
N CYS A 183 3.85 -8.17 14.59
CA CYS A 183 5.24 -8.05 15.04
C CYS A 183 5.39 -7.83 16.55
N GLY A 184 4.31 -7.83 17.33
CA GLY A 184 4.36 -7.60 18.79
C GLY A 184 4.52 -6.14 19.20
N ALA A 185 4.29 -5.18 18.29
CA ALA A 185 4.35 -3.76 18.57
C ALA A 185 3.02 -3.23 19.15
N ARG A 186 3.11 -2.06 19.82
CA ARG A 186 1.96 -1.23 20.16
C ARG A 186 1.65 -0.30 19.01
N VAL A 187 0.38 0.07 18.83
CA VAL A 187 -0.04 0.94 17.72
C VAL A 187 -0.86 2.10 18.22
N ALA A 188 -0.44 3.30 17.82
CA ALA A 188 -1.22 4.53 17.87
C ALA A 188 -1.76 4.85 16.48
N ILE A 189 -3.02 5.31 16.41
CA ILE A 189 -3.66 5.68 15.13
C ILE A 189 -4.47 6.96 15.29
N THR A 190 -4.40 7.83 14.27
CA THR A 190 -5.18 9.07 14.24
C THR A 190 -6.36 8.94 13.26
N SER A 191 -7.45 9.66 13.51
CA SER A 191 -8.58 9.78 12.59
C SER A 191 -9.36 11.07 12.84
N SER A 192 -10.24 11.44 11.91
CA SER A 192 -11.24 12.51 12.09
C SER A 192 -12.58 11.99 12.60
N SER A 193 -12.74 10.69 12.82
CA SER A 193 -14.02 10.04 13.15
C SER A 193 -13.84 9.06 14.30
N ASP A 194 -14.65 9.24 15.35
CA ASP A 194 -14.65 8.36 16.52
C ASP A 194 -15.16 6.96 16.17
N ASP A 195 -16.11 6.82 15.23
CA ASP A 195 -16.60 5.52 14.75
C ASP A 195 -15.48 4.71 14.09
N LYS A 196 -14.67 5.37 13.23
CA LYS A 196 -13.51 4.73 12.63
C LYS A 196 -12.46 4.37 13.68
N LEU A 197 -12.25 5.22 14.69
CA LEU A 197 -11.34 4.91 15.80
C LEU A 197 -11.82 3.73 16.64
N ALA A 198 -13.14 3.59 16.85
CA ALA A 198 -13.70 2.41 17.52
C ALA A 198 -13.40 1.11 16.74
N GLN A 199 -13.52 1.14 15.40
CA GLN A 199 -13.14 0.01 14.56
C GLN A 199 -11.63 -0.30 14.68
N MET A 200 -10.78 0.72 14.74
CA MET A 200 -9.34 0.52 14.90
C MET A 200 -8.97 -0.09 16.26
N ARG A 201 -9.68 0.30 17.34
CA ARG A 201 -9.52 -0.38 18.64
C ARG A 201 -9.90 -1.85 18.55
N ALA A 202 -10.98 -2.18 17.86
CA ALA A 202 -11.39 -3.58 17.64
C ALA A 202 -10.37 -4.38 16.83
N LEU A 203 -9.56 -3.72 15.98
CA LEU A 203 -8.44 -4.31 15.25
C LEU A 203 -7.14 -4.36 16.06
N GLY A 204 -7.13 -3.84 17.31
CA GLY A 204 -5.98 -3.92 18.20
C GLY A 204 -5.17 -2.64 18.37
N ALA A 205 -5.67 -1.47 17.92
CA ALA A 205 -5.00 -0.20 18.22
C ALA A 205 -4.98 0.10 19.73
N ASP A 206 -3.80 0.38 20.28
CA ASP A 206 -3.60 0.63 21.71
C ASP A 206 -3.91 2.10 22.07
N ILE A 207 -3.62 3.04 21.16
CA ILE A 207 -3.85 4.46 21.33
C ILE A 207 -4.62 4.97 20.11
N THR A 208 -5.70 5.70 20.35
CA THR A 208 -6.51 6.30 19.29
C THR A 208 -6.69 7.78 19.56
N ILE A 209 -6.44 8.62 18.56
CA ILE A 209 -6.48 10.08 18.67
C ILE A 209 -7.37 10.65 17.58
N ASN A 210 -8.43 11.38 17.97
CA ASN A 210 -9.24 12.13 17.04
C ASN A 210 -8.64 13.52 16.85
N TYR A 211 -8.01 13.77 15.70
CA TYR A 211 -7.34 15.04 15.42
C TYR A 211 -8.28 16.23 15.23
N ARG A 212 -9.61 16.03 15.14
CA ARG A 212 -10.58 17.12 15.14
C ARG A 212 -10.84 17.65 16.54
N THR A 213 -10.88 16.77 17.53
CA THR A 213 -11.08 17.13 18.94
C THR A 213 -9.77 17.38 19.67
N GLN A 214 -8.67 16.79 19.18
CA GLN A 214 -7.31 16.96 19.69
C GLN A 214 -6.39 17.39 18.52
N PRO A 215 -6.44 18.68 18.10
CA PRO A 215 -5.67 19.16 16.96
C PRO A 215 -4.16 19.00 17.15
N ASP A 216 -3.64 19.17 18.35
CA ASP A 216 -2.26 18.82 18.69
C ASP A 216 -2.17 17.33 19.05
N TRP A 217 -2.37 16.49 18.02
CA TRP A 217 -2.31 15.04 18.18
C TRP A 217 -0.89 14.55 18.51
N ALA A 218 0.16 15.35 18.26
CA ALA A 218 1.52 15.00 18.66
C ALA A 218 1.69 15.08 20.17
N ALA A 219 1.22 16.16 20.79
CA ALA A 219 1.20 16.29 22.26
C ALA A 219 0.32 15.21 22.90
N ALA A 220 -0.86 14.90 22.30
CA ALA A 220 -1.73 13.84 22.78
C ALA A 220 -1.04 12.46 22.74
N LEU A 221 -0.29 12.16 21.68
CA LEU A 221 0.49 10.92 21.60
C LEU A 221 1.60 10.88 22.66
N LEU A 222 2.35 11.96 22.81
CA LEU A 222 3.41 12.03 23.83
C LEU A 222 2.82 11.79 25.22
N GLN A 223 1.71 12.43 25.56
CA GLN A 223 1.02 12.20 26.84
C GLN A 223 0.60 10.72 27.00
N ALA A 224 -0.04 10.13 25.98
CA ALA A 224 -0.53 8.75 26.01
C ALA A 224 0.61 7.71 26.05
N SER A 225 1.80 8.07 25.56
CA SER A 225 3.00 7.22 25.58
C SER A 225 3.90 7.45 26.78
N GLY A 226 3.49 8.28 27.76
CA GLY A 226 4.33 8.63 28.91
C GLY A 226 5.56 9.47 28.56
N GLY A 227 5.48 10.26 27.49
CA GLY A 227 6.56 11.12 26.99
C GLY A 227 7.53 10.44 26.01
N ALA A 228 7.40 9.14 25.77
CA ALA A 228 8.35 8.39 24.94
C ALA A 228 8.25 8.75 23.46
N GLY A 229 7.03 8.94 22.91
CA GLY A 229 6.77 9.13 21.49
C GLY A 229 6.77 7.82 20.69
N ALA A 230 6.59 7.93 19.36
CA ALA A 230 6.52 6.77 18.47
C ALA A 230 7.91 6.38 17.95
N ASP A 231 8.26 5.09 18.04
CA ASP A 231 9.50 4.54 17.48
C ASP A 231 9.47 4.54 15.95
N ILE A 232 8.31 4.28 15.37
CA ILE A 232 8.10 4.31 13.92
C ILE A 232 6.86 5.15 13.63
N VAL A 233 6.95 6.09 12.69
CA VAL A 233 5.83 6.85 12.15
C VAL A 233 5.61 6.46 10.70
N VAL A 234 4.45 5.92 10.40
CA VAL A 234 3.98 5.63 9.04
C VAL A 234 3.28 6.88 8.51
N GLU A 235 4.03 7.76 7.83
CA GLU A 235 3.59 9.10 7.45
C GLU A 235 2.88 9.07 6.08
N THR A 236 1.56 9.11 6.10
CA THR A 236 0.73 9.08 4.89
C THR A 236 0.16 10.43 4.49
N GLY A 237 0.23 11.45 5.35
CA GLY A 237 -0.40 12.74 5.12
C GLY A 237 0.48 13.73 4.33
N GLY A 238 1.79 13.57 4.38
CA GLY A 238 2.74 14.45 3.66
C GLY A 238 3.04 15.74 4.40
N LEU A 239 3.27 16.84 3.64
CA LEU A 239 3.74 18.11 4.21
C LEU A 239 2.82 18.68 5.29
N GLY A 240 1.52 18.45 5.19
CA GLY A 240 0.54 18.97 6.17
C GLY A 240 0.62 18.31 7.55
N THR A 241 1.23 17.14 7.68
CA THR A 241 1.32 16.37 8.93
C THR A 241 2.76 16.14 9.40
N LEU A 242 3.74 16.30 8.51
CA LEU A 242 5.14 15.93 8.77
C LEU A 242 5.74 16.63 9.98
N GLY A 243 5.42 17.91 10.21
CA GLY A 243 5.90 18.65 11.39
C GLY A 243 5.44 18.01 12.71
N MET A 244 4.18 17.59 12.75
CA MET A 244 3.62 16.91 13.92
C MET A 244 4.13 15.47 14.04
N SER A 245 4.37 14.79 12.94
CA SER A 245 4.99 13.45 12.91
C SER A 245 6.40 13.48 13.50
N ILE A 246 7.19 14.50 13.19
CA ILE A 246 8.51 14.75 13.78
C ILE A 246 8.38 15.03 15.29
N ALA A 247 7.39 15.85 15.70
CA ALA A 247 7.15 16.15 17.11
C ALA A 247 6.72 14.90 17.90
N ALA A 248 5.89 14.03 17.30
CA ALA A 248 5.37 12.80 17.89
C ALA A 248 6.39 11.64 17.95
N ALA A 249 7.44 11.69 17.13
CA ALA A 249 8.45 10.64 17.08
C ALA A 249 9.29 10.58 18.36
N ALA A 250 9.68 9.39 18.79
CA ALA A 250 10.64 9.15 19.85
C ALA A 250 12.06 9.58 19.45
N SER A 251 12.96 9.71 20.41
CA SER A 251 14.40 9.85 20.11
C SER A 251 14.88 8.60 19.36
N MET A 252 15.73 8.79 18.33
CA MET A 252 16.17 7.75 17.39
C MET A 252 15.01 7.16 16.56
N GLY A 253 13.84 7.78 16.55
CA GLY A 253 12.65 7.35 15.81
C GLY A 253 12.85 7.38 14.29
N ARG A 254 12.00 6.63 13.62
CA ARG A 254 12.01 6.45 12.15
C ARG A 254 10.70 7.00 11.60
N VAL A 255 10.75 8.04 10.77
CA VAL A 255 9.60 8.61 10.07
C VAL A 255 9.67 8.14 8.63
N VAL A 256 8.74 7.25 8.23
CA VAL A 256 8.69 6.69 6.89
C VAL A 256 7.64 7.42 6.07
N LEU A 257 8.09 8.16 5.07
CA LEU A 257 7.30 9.03 4.22
C LEU A 257 6.70 8.24 3.05
N ILE A 258 5.39 8.09 3.04
CA ILE A 258 4.65 7.33 2.03
C ILE A 258 3.85 8.27 1.13
N GLY A 259 3.08 9.17 1.74
CA GLY A 259 2.13 10.02 1.06
C GLY A 259 2.65 11.40 0.79
N ALA A 260 2.18 11.96 -0.34
CA ALA A 260 2.28 13.37 -0.67
C ALA A 260 0.87 13.95 -0.83
N LEU A 261 -0.06 13.54 0.05
CA LEU A 261 -1.50 13.79 -0.12
C LEU A 261 -1.88 15.24 0.18
N SER A 262 -1.10 15.97 0.98
CA SER A 262 -1.34 17.38 1.21
C SER A 262 -0.29 18.24 0.50
N SER A 263 -0.75 19.10 -0.40
CA SER A 263 0.02 20.19 -0.98
C SER A 263 -0.06 21.48 -0.13
N ALA A 264 -0.89 21.50 0.91
CA ALA A 264 -0.94 22.59 1.88
C ALA A 264 0.40 22.71 2.58
N GLY A 265 0.90 23.94 2.78
CA GLY A 265 2.22 24.22 3.33
C GLY A 265 2.64 23.32 4.48
N ALA A 266 3.88 23.35 4.88
CA ALA A 266 4.47 22.48 5.89
C ALA A 266 4.39 23.13 7.30
N PRO A 267 3.22 23.12 7.98
CA PRO A 267 3.13 23.71 9.32
C PRO A 267 4.09 22.95 10.24
N GLY A 268 4.94 23.70 10.93
CA GLY A 268 5.92 23.13 11.87
C GLY A 268 7.24 22.65 11.24
N LEU A 269 7.44 22.73 9.92
CA LEU A 269 8.74 22.44 9.27
C LEU A 269 9.68 23.64 9.18
N ASN A 270 9.33 24.77 9.79
CA ASN A 270 10.18 25.96 9.81
C ASN A 270 11.48 25.76 10.60
N ASN A 271 11.59 24.66 11.35
CA ASN A 271 12.75 24.34 12.17
C ASN A 271 13.04 22.83 12.13
N LEU A 272 14.23 22.47 11.68
CA LEU A 272 14.69 21.09 11.64
C LEU A 272 15.28 20.59 12.98
N SER A 273 15.27 21.42 14.03
CA SER A 273 15.87 21.08 15.32
C SER A 273 15.30 19.78 15.92
N GLY A 274 14.00 19.52 15.74
CA GLY A 274 13.40 18.27 16.20
C GLY A 274 14.01 17.02 15.60
N ILE A 275 14.42 17.09 14.32
CA ILE A 275 15.11 15.99 13.62
C ILE A 275 16.50 15.81 14.21
N VAL A 276 17.25 16.91 14.38
CA VAL A 276 18.62 16.89 14.88
C VAL A 276 18.69 16.43 16.32
N VAL A 277 17.91 17.08 17.21
CA VAL A 277 17.92 16.80 18.65
C VAL A 277 17.50 15.37 18.98
N LYS A 278 16.50 14.85 18.25
CA LYS A 278 16.02 13.47 18.42
C LYS A 278 16.80 12.43 17.61
N ASN A 279 17.76 12.84 16.77
CA ASN A 279 18.49 11.96 15.86
C ASN A 279 17.53 11.10 15.00
N LEU A 280 16.50 11.71 14.41
CA LEU A 280 15.50 11.00 13.62
C LEU A 280 16.05 10.52 12.29
N LYS A 281 15.50 9.41 11.79
CA LYS A 281 15.67 8.96 10.42
C LYS A 281 14.39 9.29 9.63
N LEU A 282 14.51 10.08 8.58
CA LEU A 282 13.42 10.35 7.62
C LEU A 282 13.71 9.57 6.34
N MET A 283 12.80 8.70 5.94
CA MET A 283 13.01 7.78 4.81
C MET A 283 11.79 7.77 3.91
N GLY A 284 12.00 7.96 2.60
CA GLY A 284 10.94 7.79 1.61
C GLY A 284 10.72 6.32 1.28
N VAL A 285 9.48 5.95 0.95
CA VAL A 285 9.12 4.61 0.50
C VAL A 285 8.26 4.64 -0.76
N THR A 286 8.57 3.74 -1.68
CA THR A 286 7.86 3.57 -2.96
C THR A 286 7.34 2.14 -3.07
N SER A 287 6.41 1.72 -2.20
CA SER A 287 5.92 0.32 -2.14
C SER A 287 7.03 -0.70 -1.86
N GLY A 288 7.18 -1.78 -2.63
CA GLY A 288 8.20 -2.80 -2.40
C GLY A 288 8.38 -3.75 -3.57
N SER A 289 9.38 -4.64 -3.45
CA SER A 289 9.71 -5.64 -4.45
C SER A 289 8.82 -6.90 -4.36
N ARG A 290 8.90 -7.74 -5.39
CA ARG A 290 8.26 -9.08 -5.39
C ARG A 290 8.77 -9.94 -4.22
N ALA A 291 10.05 -9.88 -3.88
CA ALA A 291 10.61 -10.63 -2.75
C ALA A 291 9.97 -10.19 -1.42
N MET A 292 9.84 -8.89 -1.19
CA MET A 292 9.15 -8.33 -0.02
C MET A 292 7.64 -8.71 0.01
N LEU A 293 6.99 -8.75 -1.17
CA LEU A 293 5.61 -9.21 -1.27
C LEU A 293 5.47 -10.68 -0.87
N ALA A 294 6.42 -11.52 -1.26
CA ALA A 294 6.43 -12.94 -0.86
C ALA A 294 6.65 -13.12 0.66
N GLU A 295 7.44 -12.25 1.29
CA GLU A 295 7.57 -12.22 2.75
C GLU A 295 6.25 -11.81 3.41
N LEU A 296 5.63 -10.75 2.92
CA LEU A 296 4.34 -10.26 3.40
C LEU A 296 3.24 -11.33 3.28
N VAL A 297 3.15 -12.04 2.14
CA VAL A 297 2.18 -13.12 1.94
C VAL A 297 2.37 -14.22 2.97
N ARG A 298 3.62 -14.63 3.24
CA ARG A 298 3.90 -15.62 4.30
C ARG A 298 3.51 -15.12 5.69
N ALA A 299 3.84 -13.86 6.00
CA ALA A 299 3.48 -13.26 7.27
C ALA A 299 1.96 -13.14 7.44
N ALA A 300 1.24 -12.71 6.41
CA ALA A 300 -0.22 -12.59 6.41
C ALA A 300 -0.91 -13.94 6.61
N ALA A 301 -0.42 -15.00 5.94
CA ALA A 301 -0.95 -16.35 6.09
C ALA A 301 -0.75 -16.90 7.51
N ALA A 302 0.45 -16.69 8.10
CA ALA A 302 0.77 -17.15 9.44
C ALA A 302 0.08 -16.33 10.55
N GLY A 303 -0.09 -15.02 10.33
CA GLY A 303 -0.52 -14.08 11.36
C GLY A 303 -2.02 -13.81 11.44
N GLY A 304 -2.83 -14.42 10.57
CA GLY A 304 -4.29 -14.26 10.60
C GLY A 304 -4.75 -12.85 10.27
N LEU A 305 -4.16 -12.22 9.24
CA LEU A 305 -4.58 -10.90 8.74
C LEU A 305 -6.08 -10.88 8.45
N LYS A 306 -6.78 -9.85 8.95
CA LYS A 306 -8.23 -9.69 8.74
C LYS A 306 -8.48 -8.80 7.53
N SER A 307 -9.41 -9.23 6.67
CA SER A 307 -9.92 -8.35 5.61
C SER A 307 -10.73 -7.19 6.22
N VAL A 308 -10.42 -5.98 5.80
CA VAL A 308 -11.19 -4.77 6.15
C VAL A 308 -11.63 -4.13 4.86
N ILE A 309 -12.83 -4.50 4.41
CA ILE A 309 -13.41 -4.05 3.15
C ILE A 309 -14.52 -3.05 3.49
N ASP A 310 -14.42 -1.83 2.99
CA ASP A 310 -15.45 -0.82 3.14
C ASP A 310 -16.65 -1.14 2.24
N ARG A 311 -16.36 -1.48 0.98
CA ARG A 311 -17.42 -1.72 -0.02
C ARG A 311 -16.90 -2.60 -1.16
N SER A 312 -17.77 -3.47 -1.67
CA SER A 312 -17.52 -4.29 -2.87
C SER A 312 -18.50 -3.91 -3.99
N PHE A 313 -18.00 -3.99 -5.22
CA PHE A 313 -18.77 -3.69 -6.44
C PHE A 313 -18.62 -4.89 -7.40
N SER A 314 -19.65 -5.14 -8.21
CA SER A 314 -19.52 -6.02 -9.37
C SER A 314 -18.72 -5.33 -10.47
N PHE A 315 -18.08 -6.15 -11.31
CA PHE A 315 -17.37 -5.70 -12.51
C PHE A 315 -18.32 -5.19 -13.59
#